data_5222238478c52ff898aa2bd6b86063dc
#
_entry.id   5222238478c52ff898aa2bd6b86063dc
#
_cell.length_a   1.000
_cell.length_b   1.000
_cell.length_c   1.000
_cell.angle_alpha   90.00
_cell.angle_beta   90.00
_cell.angle_gamma   90.00
#
_symmetry.space_group_name_H-M   'P 1'
#
loop_
_entity.id
_entity.type
_entity.pdbx_description
1 polymer ?
#
loop_
_entity_poly.entity_id
_entity_poly.type
_entity_poly.pdbx_seq_one_letter_code
_entity_poly.pdbx_strand_id
1 'polypeptide(L)'
;LGEEEWIHLRNKALLTLIYASGLRVSEALSITRRHIDNHEFIKILGKGNKERLVPWIQESRLLVEKYLSTMPFNIENNEPVFRGKLGRPLQRAVFNRELIHLRRLLGLPEYLSSHAFRHSFATHLLENGADLRSIQELLGHQSLSTTQRYTKINQLHLESVYEKAHPGSKENF
;
A
#
# COMPACT_ATOMS: atom_id res chain seq x y z
N LEU A 1 17.55 -14.99 -13.89
CA LEU A 1 16.96 -14.57 -12.62
C LEU A 1 15.95 -15.65 -12.24
N GLY A 2 16.12 -16.23 -11.04
CA GLY A 2 15.33 -17.39 -10.64
C GLY A 2 13.84 -17.05 -10.43
N GLU A 3 12.99 -18.06 -10.59
CA GLU A 3 11.53 -17.97 -10.39
C GLU A 3 11.16 -17.39 -9.00
N GLU A 4 12.06 -17.44 -8.04
CA GLU A 4 11.87 -16.95 -6.68
C GLU A 4 12.15 -15.44 -6.53
N GLU A 5 13.02 -14.85 -7.34
CA GLU A 5 13.45 -13.46 -7.15
C GLU A 5 12.31 -12.46 -7.39
N TRP A 6 11.54 -12.61 -8.47
CA TRP A 6 10.41 -11.72 -8.73
C TRP A 6 9.30 -11.86 -7.67
N ILE A 7 9.14 -13.06 -7.07
CA ILE A 7 8.20 -13.30 -5.97
C ILE A 7 8.64 -12.57 -4.70
N HIS A 8 9.95 -12.58 -4.39
CA HIS A 8 10.49 -11.82 -3.28
C HIS A 8 10.32 -10.32 -3.49
N LEU A 9 10.59 -9.83 -4.69
CA LEU A 9 10.36 -8.42 -5.06
C LEU A 9 8.87 -8.05 -4.96
N ARG A 10 7.97 -8.92 -5.45
CA ARG A 10 6.52 -8.76 -5.31
C ARG A 10 6.12 -8.60 -3.84
N ASN A 11 6.56 -9.50 -2.99
CA ASN A 11 6.19 -9.49 -1.58
C ASN A 11 6.76 -8.26 -0.86
N LYS A 12 8.00 -7.89 -1.16
CA LYS A 12 8.62 -6.67 -0.65
C LYS A 12 7.85 -5.43 -1.11
N ALA A 13 7.55 -5.32 -2.40
CA ALA A 13 6.79 -4.19 -2.95
C ALA A 13 5.38 -4.08 -2.31
N LEU A 14 4.68 -5.21 -2.16
CA LEU A 14 3.34 -5.24 -1.57
C LEU A 14 3.36 -4.85 -0.08
N LEU A 15 4.31 -5.35 0.70
CA LEU A 15 4.45 -4.99 2.12
C LEU A 15 4.82 -3.53 2.31
N THR A 16 5.77 -3.03 1.53
CA THR A 16 6.17 -1.62 1.57
C THR A 16 5.00 -0.72 1.19
N LEU A 17 4.24 -1.08 0.17
CA LEU A 17 3.05 -0.34 -0.24
C LEU A 17 1.97 -0.31 0.88
N ILE A 18 1.68 -1.45 1.51
CA ILE A 18 0.71 -1.52 2.61
C ILE A 18 1.15 -0.64 3.79
N TYR A 19 2.43 -0.71 4.16
CA TYR A 19 2.99 0.11 5.23
C TYR A 19 2.99 1.60 4.88
N ALA A 20 3.51 1.96 3.71
CA ALA A 20 3.65 3.35 3.29
C ALA A 20 2.32 4.07 3.04
N SER A 21 1.31 3.35 2.59
CA SER A 21 0.01 3.96 2.21
C SER A 21 -1.13 3.60 3.16
N GLY A 22 -0.87 2.79 4.17
CA GLY A 22 -1.90 2.33 5.11
C GLY A 22 -3.04 1.54 4.48
N LEU A 23 -2.79 0.88 3.35
CA LEU A 23 -3.79 0.11 2.61
C LEU A 23 -4.21 -1.16 3.33
N ARG A 24 -5.47 -1.59 3.14
CA ARG A 24 -5.86 -2.97 3.41
C ARG A 24 -5.23 -3.88 2.35
N VAL A 25 -4.94 -5.14 2.71
CA VAL A 25 -4.40 -6.12 1.73
C VAL A 25 -5.26 -6.22 0.49
N SER A 26 -6.58 -6.32 0.66
CA SER A 26 -7.51 -6.39 -0.47
C SER A 26 -7.46 -5.17 -1.38
N GLU A 27 -7.29 -3.98 -0.82
CA GLU A 27 -7.12 -2.74 -1.56
C GLU A 27 -5.80 -2.73 -2.32
N ALA A 28 -4.69 -3.09 -1.66
CA ALA A 28 -3.39 -3.19 -2.30
C ALA A 28 -3.36 -4.22 -3.44
N LEU A 29 -4.01 -5.38 -3.24
CA LEU A 29 -4.12 -6.41 -4.27
C LEU A 29 -5.03 -6.04 -5.45
N SER A 30 -5.91 -5.05 -5.29
CA SER A 30 -6.77 -4.54 -6.37
C SER A 30 -6.14 -3.43 -7.21
N ILE A 31 -4.95 -2.97 -6.86
CA ILE A 31 -4.24 -1.94 -7.64
C ILE A 31 -3.94 -2.47 -9.02
N THR A 32 -4.34 -1.71 -10.04
CA THR A 32 -4.16 -2.03 -11.46
C THR A 32 -3.01 -1.22 -12.05
N ARG A 33 -2.57 -1.58 -13.26
CA ARG A 33 -1.56 -0.82 -14.01
C ARG A 33 -1.93 0.66 -14.13
N ARG A 34 -3.20 0.96 -14.41
CA ARG A 34 -3.71 2.32 -14.53
C ARG A 34 -3.53 3.17 -13.26
N HIS A 35 -3.51 2.56 -12.07
CA HIS A 35 -3.28 3.29 -10.83
C HIS A 35 -1.80 3.67 -10.64
N ILE A 36 -0.89 2.98 -11.33
CA ILE A 36 0.56 3.15 -11.19
C ILE A 36 1.09 4.23 -12.13
N ASP A 37 0.53 4.35 -13.32
CA ASP A 37 1.03 5.22 -14.40
C ASP A 37 0.91 6.72 -14.07
N ASN A 38 0.28 7.07 -12.96
CA ASN A 38 0.09 8.45 -12.57
C ASN A 38 0.25 8.64 -11.06
N HIS A 39 1.34 9.36 -10.66
CA HIS A 39 1.18 10.35 -9.60
C HIS A 39 1.56 9.99 -8.17
N GLU A 40 1.70 11.03 -7.39
CA GLU A 40 1.96 11.10 -5.95
C GLU A 40 0.86 10.45 -5.08
N PHE A 41 -0.32 10.17 -5.66
CA PHE A 41 -1.46 9.55 -4.98
C PHE A 41 -2.11 8.46 -5.80
N ILE A 42 -2.55 7.41 -5.13
CA ILE A 42 -3.40 6.37 -5.69
C ILE A 42 -4.84 6.60 -5.23
N LYS A 43 -5.77 6.57 -6.16
CA LYS A 43 -7.20 6.61 -5.88
C LYS A 43 -7.71 5.22 -5.57
N ILE A 44 -8.14 4.97 -4.35
CA ILE A 44 -8.62 3.69 -3.88
C ILE A 44 -10.12 3.73 -3.62
N LEU A 45 -10.81 2.71 -4.09
CA LEU A 45 -12.21 2.48 -3.81
C LEU A 45 -12.34 1.67 -2.51
N GLY A 46 -12.83 2.31 -1.46
CA GLY A 46 -13.04 1.69 -0.15
C GLY A 46 -14.41 1.04 0.01
N LYS A 47 -14.70 0.59 1.22
CA LYS A 47 -16.02 0.01 1.57
C LYS A 47 -17.14 1.04 1.34
N GLY A 48 -18.24 0.58 0.73
CA GLY A 48 -19.38 1.44 0.40
C GLY A 48 -19.15 2.33 -0.84
N ASN A 49 -18.26 1.90 -1.73
CA ASN A 49 -17.97 2.60 -2.99
C ASN A 49 -17.44 4.04 -2.80
N LYS A 50 -16.85 4.33 -1.64
CA LYS A 50 -16.25 5.63 -1.34
C LYS A 50 -14.80 5.65 -1.80
N GLU A 51 -14.48 6.62 -2.61
CA GLU A 51 -13.11 6.85 -3.06
C GLU A 51 -12.30 7.61 -1.99
N ARG A 52 -11.03 7.25 -1.87
CA ARG A 52 -10.06 8.03 -1.11
C ARG A 52 -8.71 8.07 -1.82
N LEU A 53 -7.94 9.10 -1.56
CA LEU A 53 -6.57 9.22 -2.01
C LEU A 53 -5.64 8.64 -0.95
N VAL A 54 -4.67 7.87 -1.37
CA VAL A 54 -3.59 7.35 -0.51
C VAL A 54 -2.25 7.77 -1.09
N PRO A 55 -1.27 8.11 -0.23
CA PRO A 55 0.04 8.53 -0.70
C PRO A 55 0.76 7.41 -1.43
N TRP A 56 1.47 7.77 -2.50
CA TRP A 56 2.31 6.88 -3.29
C TRP A 56 3.75 7.36 -3.22
N ILE A 57 4.43 6.99 -2.15
CA ILE A 57 5.82 7.44 -1.95
C ILE A 57 6.78 6.80 -2.94
N GLN A 58 7.87 7.50 -3.19
CA GLN A 58 8.86 7.14 -4.20
C GLN A 58 9.44 5.74 -3.98
N GLU A 59 9.75 5.34 -2.73
CA GLU A 59 10.31 4.04 -2.40
C GLU A 59 9.36 2.90 -2.77
N SER A 60 8.08 3.04 -2.44
CA SER A 60 7.09 2.01 -2.80
C SER A 60 6.86 1.96 -4.31
N ARG A 61 6.93 3.11 -4.99
CA ARG A 61 6.85 3.20 -6.46
C ARG A 61 8.00 2.46 -7.11
N LEU A 62 9.24 2.77 -6.74
CA LEU A 62 10.44 2.13 -7.29
C LEU A 62 10.43 0.60 -7.08
N LEU A 63 9.97 0.14 -5.91
CA LEU A 63 9.84 -1.29 -5.64
C LEU A 63 8.79 -1.97 -6.51
N VAL A 64 7.65 -1.33 -6.73
CA VAL A 64 6.60 -1.85 -7.62
C VAL A 64 7.08 -1.87 -9.06
N GLU A 65 7.73 -0.81 -9.54
CA GLU A 65 8.32 -0.75 -10.89
C GLU A 65 9.39 -1.84 -11.08
N LYS A 66 10.28 -2.02 -10.11
CA LYS A 66 11.27 -3.09 -10.13
C LYS A 66 10.62 -4.47 -10.16
N TYR A 67 9.59 -4.70 -9.36
CA TYR A 67 8.82 -5.93 -9.40
C TYR A 67 8.21 -6.16 -10.79
N LEU A 68 7.56 -5.14 -11.36
CA LEU A 68 6.92 -5.23 -12.68
C LEU A 68 7.91 -5.51 -13.81
N SER A 69 9.15 -4.97 -13.72
CA SER A 69 10.19 -5.21 -14.72
C SER A 69 10.79 -6.62 -14.63
N THR A 70 10.68 -7.31 -13.50
CA THR A 70 11.22 -8.66 -13.29
C THR A 70 10.18 -9.76 -13.40
N MET A 71 8.91 -9.40 -13.28
CA MET A 71 7.79 -10.33 -13.36
C MET A 71 7.66 -10.92 -14.78
N PRO A 72 7.51 -12.27 -14.93
CA PRO A 72 7.48 -12.92 -16.25
C PRO A 72 6.13 -12.85 -16.98
N PHE A 73 5.19 -12.04 -16.52
CA PHE A 73 3.84 -11.95 -17.06
C PHE A 73 3.55 -10.55 -17.60
N ASN A 74 2.88 -10.50 -18.75
CA ASN A 74 2.28 -9.26 -19.23
C ASN A 74 0.96 -9.02 -18.53
N ILE A 75 0.68 -7.75 -18.19
CA ILE A 75 -0.57 -7.32 -17.58
C ILE A 75 -1.19 -6.18 -18.38
N GLU A 76 -2.50 -6.19 -18.51
CA GLU A 76 -3.25 -5.11 -19.12
C GLU A 76 -3.52 -3.97 -18.12
N ASN A 77 -3.87 -2.79 -18.65
CA ASN A 77 -4.04 -1.58 -17.83
C ASN A 77 -5.09 -1.70 -16.71
N ASN A 78 -6.12 -2.51 -16.91
CA ASN A 78 -7.20 -2.71 -15.94
C ASN A 78 -7.01 -3.92 -15.04
N GLU A 79 -5.91 -4.66 -15.22
CA GLU A 79 -5.65 -5.85 -14.41
C GLU A 79 -4.85 -5.53 -13.14
N PRO A 80 -5.11 -6.26 -12.04
CA PRO A 80 -4.32 -6.16 -10.83
C PRO A 80 -2.83 -6.44 -11.09
N VAL A 81 -1.96 -5.60 -10.55
CA VAL A 81 -0.52 -5.71 -10.80
C VAL A 81 0.15 -6.84 -10.04
N PHE A 82 -0.34 -7.19 -8.86
CA PHE A 82 0.27 -8.26 -8.07
C PHE A 82 -0.21 -9.63 -8.54
N ARG A 83 0.74 -10.46 -9.00
CA ARG A 83 0.47 -11.78 -9.60
C ARG A 83 0.93 -12.94 -8.72
N GLY A 84 0.16 -14.02 -8.76
CA GLY A 84 0.58 -15.32 -8.22
C GLY A 84 1.54 -16.05 -9.17
N LYS A 85 2.08 -17.17 -8.73
CA LYS A 85 3.06 -17.98 -9.49
C LYS A 85 2.62 -18.38 -10.90
N LEU A 86 1.33 -18.51 -11.13
CA LEU A 86 0.75 -18.89 -12.42
C LEU A 86 0.25 -17.68 -13.24
N GLY A 87 0.66 -16.48 -12.92
CA GLY A 87 0.26 -15.25 -13.64
C GLY A 87 -1.16 -14.75 -13.33
N ARG A 88 -1.95 -15.45 -12.54
CA ARG A 88 -3.28 -14.99 -12.10
C ARG A 88 -3.14 -13.91 -11.01
N PRO A 89 -4.14 -13.04 -10.81
CA PRO A 89 -4.13 -12.09 -9.70
C PRO A 89 -3.81 -12.77 -8.36
N LEU A 90 -2.92 -12.15 -7.58
CA LEU A 90 -2.49 -12.70 -6.28
C LEU A 90 -3.66 -12.71 -5.31
N GLN A 91 -3.97 -13.88 -4.77
CA GLN A 91 -5.02 -14.03 -3.77
C GLN A 91 -4.51 -13.69 -2.38
N ARG A 92 -5.35 -13.04 -1.56
CA ARG A 92 -5.04 -12.69 -0.17
C ARG A 92 -4.57 -13.90 0.65
N ALA A 93 -5.22 -15.06 0.47
CA ALA A 93 -4.86 -16.29 1.21
C ALA A 93 -3.44 -16.77 0.86
N VAL A 94 -3.02 -16.64 -0.40
CA VAL A 94 -1.67 -16.98 -0.84
C VAL A 94 -0.66 -16.03 -0.23
N PHE A 95 -0.90 -14.72 -0.32
CA PHE A 95 -0.02 -13.71 0.27
C PHE A 95 0.13 -13.89 1.79
N ASN A 96 -0.96 -14.15 2.51
CA ASN A 96 -0.90 -14.38 3.96
C ASN A 96 -0.06 -15.62 4.31
N ARG A 97 -0.15 -16.69 3.55
CA ARG A 97 0.71 -17.89 3.75
C ARG A 97 2.18 -17.57 3.52
N GLU A 98 2.50 -16.83 2.47
CA GLU A 98 3.87 -16.40 2.18
C GLU A 98 4.42 -15.48 3.27
N LEU A 99 3.59 -14.57 3.78
CA LEU A 99 3.96 -13.69 4.90
C LEU A 99 4.25 -14.49 6.18
N ILE A 100 3.44 -15.51 6.49
CA ILE A 100 3.68 -16.42 7.63
C ILE A 100 4.99 -17.18 7.43
N HIS A 101 5.25 -17.68 6.24
CA HIS A 101 6.50 -18.37 5.93
C HIS A 101 7.71 -17.45 6.10
N LEU A 102 7.67 -16.27 5.52
CA LEU A 102 8.72 -15.25 5.62
C LEU A 102 8.98 -14.84 7.08
N ARG A 103 7.92 -14.63 7.84
CA ARG A 103 8.00 -14.31 9.26
C ARG A 103 8.73 -15.39 10.07
N ARG A 104 8.40 -16.66 9.84
CA ARG A 104 9.05 -17.81 10.51
C ARG A 104 10.52 -17.91 10.11
N LEU A 105 10.83 -17.74 8.83
CA LEU A 105 12.19 -17.78 8.30
C LEU A 105 13.08 -16.71 8.94
N LEU A 106 12.52 -15.51 9.16
CA LEU A 106 13.25 -14.37 9.74
C LEU A 106 13.17 -14.29 11.27
N GLY A 107 12.53 -15.25 11.94
CA GLY A 107 12.36 -15.22 13.40
C GLY A 107 11.52 -14.03 13.90
N LEU A 108 10.61 -13.51 13.08
CA LEU A 108 9.79 -12.34 13.43
C LEU A 108 8.58 -12.74 14.28
N PRO A 109 8.07 -11.82 15.12
CA PRO A 109 6.96 -12.09 16.03
C PRO A 109 5.69 -12.57 15.34
N GLU A 110 4.91 -13.40 16.02
CA GLU A 110 3.66 -13.98 15.47
C GLU A 110 2.57 -12.93 15.15
N TYR A 111 2.54 -11.84 15.88
CA TYR A 111 1.58 -10.76 15.64
C TYR A 111 1.86 -9.95 14.36
N LEU A 112 3.03 -10.11 13.75
CA LEU A 112 3.38 -9.41 12.52
C LEU A 112 2.51 -9.94 11.36
N SER A 113 1.49 -9.20 11.04
CA SER A 113 0.51 -9.49 9.99
C SER A 113 0.34 -8.27 9.08
N SER A 114 -0.34 -8.43 7.98
CA SER A 114 -0.68 -7.30 7.10
C SER A 114 -1.50 -6.21 7.81
N HIS A 115 -2.30 -6.58 8.82
CA HIS A 115 -2.99 -5.61 9.67
C HIS A 115 -2.03 -4.88 10.59
N ALA A 116 -0.98 -5.55 11.09
CA ALA A 116 0.05 -4.91 11.91
C ALA A 116 0.80 -3.83 11.13
N PHE A 117 1.13 -4.05 9.86
CA PHE A 117 1.75 -3.03 9.00
C PHE A 117 0.87 -1.79 8.85
N ARG A 118 -0.43 -2.00 8.61
CA ARG A 118 -1.37 -0.88 8.54
C ARG A 118 -1.54 -0.18 9.90
N HIS A 119 -1.52 -0.92 11.00
CA HIS A 119 -1.55 -0.34 12.35
C HIS A 119 -0.29 0.48 12.62
N SER A 120 0.89 -0.04 12.24
CA SER A 120 2.16 0.70 12.36
C SER A 120 2.15 2.00 11.56
N PHE A 121 1.57 2.02 10.36
CA PHE A 121 1.36 3.25 9.61
C PHE A 121 0.60 4.29 10.43
N ALA A 122 -0.55 3.92 11.01
CA ALA A 122 -1.37 4.83 11.82
C ALA A 122 -0.62 5.32 13.07
N THR A 123 0.07 4.40 13.75
CA THR A 123 0.83 4.70 14.97
C THR A 123 1.97 5.67 14.68
N HIS A 124 2.76 5.42 13.64
CA HIS A 124 3.88 6.29 13.27
C HIS A 124 3.42 7.69 12.85
N LEU A 125 2.30 7.80 12.13
CA LEU A 125 1.73 9.11 11.83
C LEU A 125 1.33 9.86 13.10
N LEU A 126 0.67 9.17 14.05
CA LEU A 126 0.23 9.75 15.30
C LEU A 126 1.42 10.20 16.17
N GLU A 127 2.44 9.35 16.31
CA GLU A 127 3.67 9.64 17.06
C GLU A 127 4.45 10.82 16.49
N ASN A 128 4.37 11.02 15.18
CA ASN A 128 5.00 12.15 14.48
C ASN A 128 4.09 13.39 14.38
N GLY A 129 2.99 13.43 15.13
CA GLY A 129 2.16 14.62 15.29
C GLY A 129 1.06 14.82 14.27
N ALA A 130 0.72 13.80 13.46
CA ALA A 130 -0.47 13.87 12.62
C ALA A 130 -1.73 13.83 13.51
N ASP A 131 -2.73 14.66 13.16
CA ASP A 131 -3.99 14.64 13.86
C ASP A 131 -4.82 13.40 13.53
N LEU A 132 -5.62 12.94 14.50
CA LEU A 132 -6.40 11.72 14.38
C LEU A 132 -7.38 11.74 13.20
N ARG A 133 -7.92 12.91 12.86
CA ARG A 133 -8.88 13.06 11.76
C ARG A 133 -8.20 12.80 10.41
N SER A 134 -7.03 13.39 10.17
CA SER A 134 -6.23 13.16 8.97
C SER A 134 -5.84 11.69 8.83
N ILE A 135 -5.45 11.03 9.94
CA ILE A 135 -5.15 9.59 9.95
C ILE A 135 -6.39 8.77 9.57
N GLN A 136 -7.56 9.10 10.12
CA GLN A 136 -8.81 8.42 9.80
C GLN A 136 -9.22 8.59 8.33
N GLU A 137 -9.01 9.77 7.76
CA GLU A 137 -9.25 10.05 6.33
C GLU A 137 -8.33 9.22 5.44
N LEU A 138 -7.02 9.18 5.72
CA LEU A 138 -6.05 8.35 5.00
C LEU A 138 -6.41 6.86 5.07
N LEU A 139 -6.84 6.39 6.23
CA LEU A 139 -7.22 5.00 6.44
C LEU A 139 -8.61 4.65 5.87
N GLY A 140 -9.45 5.63 5.56
CA GLY A 140 -10.83 5.41 5.10
C GLY A 140 -11.72 4.80 6.17
N HIS A 141 -11.66 5.31 7.41
CA HIS A 141 -12.57 4.93 8.49
C HIS A 141 -13.94 5.57 8.31
N GLN A 142 -15.00 4.79 8.50
CA GLN A 142 -16.39 5.17 8.16
C GLN A 142 -17.10 6.09 9.16
N SER A 143 -16.49 6.53 10.25
CA SER A 143 -17.23 7.11 11.39
C SER A 143 -17.52 8.61 11.32
N LEU A 144 -17.27 9.28 10.21
CA LEU A 144 -17.72 10.66 10.05
C LEU A 144 -18.56 10.78 8.78
N SER A 145 -19.86 11.00 9.01
CA SER A 145 -20.82 11.37 7.99
C SER A 145 -20.38 12.68 7.33
N THR A 146 -19.82 12.59 6.16
CA THR A 146 -19.96 13.64 5.15
C THR A 146 -19.34 13.15 3.86
N THR A 147 -20.08 13.29 2.79
CA THR A 147 -19.61 13.26 1.41
C THR A 147 -18.68 14.47 1.22
N GLN A 148 -17.52 14.45 1.83
CA GLN A 148 -16.49 15.45 1.54
C GLN A 148 -15.95 15.11 0.16
N ARG A 149 -16.36 15.91 -0.82
CA ARG A 149 -15.68 15.97 -2.13
C ARG A 149 -14.21 16.24 -1.82
N TYR A 150 -13.33 15.34 -2.23
CA TYR A 150 -11.89 15.60 -2.18
C TYR A 150 -11.60 16.81 -3.04
N THR A 151 -11.46 17.95 -2.39
CA THR A 151 -11.04 19.17 -3.05
C THR A 151 -9.51 19.17 -3.15
N LYS A 152 -8.95 19.90 -4.09
CA LYS A 152 -7.49 20.08 -4.22
C LYS A 152 -6.86 20.59 -2.90
N ILE A 153 -7.60 21.37 -2.13
CA ILE A 153 -7.17 21.89 -0.81
C ILE A 153 -7.05 20.76 0.21
N ASN A 154 -8.02 19.83 0.26
CA ASN A 154 -7.96 18.69 1.17
C ASN A 154 -6.83 17.74 0.80
N GLN A 155 -6.55 17.54 -0.48
CA GLN A 155 -5.44 16.75 -0.96
C GLN A 155 -4.10 17.34 -0.50
N LEU A 156 -3.86 18.61 -0.72
CA LEU A 156 -2.64 19.32 -0.28
C LEU A 156 -2.45 19.27 1.23
N HIS A 157 -3.56 19.34 2.00
CA HIS A 157 -3.49 19.19 3.45
C HIS A 157 -3.05 17.78 3.87
N LEU A 158 -3.66 16.74 3.32
CA LEU A 158 -3.30 15.34 3.61
C LEU A 158 -1.85 15.02 3.21
N GLU A 159 -1.40 15.56 2.08
CA GLU A 159 -0.02 15.46 1.62
C GLU A 159 0.95 16.08 2.62
N SER A 160 0.70 17.33 3.05
CA SER A 160 1.50 18.01 4.06
C SER A 160 1.54 17.26 5.40
N VAL A 161 0.42 16.70 5.84
CA VAL A 161 0.35 15.88 7.07
C VAL A 161 1.19 14.62 6.90
N TYR A 162 1.05 13.95 5.77
CA TYR A 162 1.80 12.74 5.48
C TYR A 162 3.32 13.00 5.40
N GLU A 163 3.75 14.01 4.64
CA GLU A 163 5.16 14.37 4.48
C GLU A 163 5.83 14.73 5.82
N LYS A 164 5.10 15.38 6.72
CA LYS A 164 5.62 15.73 8.05
C LYS A 164 5.70 14.56 9.00
N ALA A 165 4.77 13.62 8.90
CA ALA A 165 4.53 12.61 9.92
C ALA A 165 4.98 11.20 9.53
N HIS A 166 5.06 10.85 8.24
CA HIS A 166 5.46 9.51 7.84
C HIS A 166 7.00 9.37 7.79
N PRO A 167 7.59 8.33 8.41
CA PRO A 167 9.05 8.14 8.43
C PRO A 167 9.67 8.07 7.03
N GLY A 168 9.03 7.37 6.09
CA GLY A 168 9.51 7.19 4.72
C GLY A 168 9.43 8.44 3.83
N SER A 169 8.81 9.54 4.29
CA SER A 169 8.79 10.80 3.55
C SER A 169 10.02 11.68 3.82
N LYS A 170 10.77 11.38 4.88
CA LYS A 170 11.90 12.20 5.35
C LYS A 170 13.28 11.66 4.94
N GLU A 171 13.34 10.45 4.42
CA GLU A 171 14.60 9.80 4.06
C GLU A 171 14.83 9.92 2.55
N ASN A 172 15.63 10.94 2.19
CA ASN A 172 16.45 10.89 0.98
C ASN A 172 17.57 9.87 1.25
N PHE A 173 17.37 8.60 0.89
CA PHE A 173 18.45 7.63 0.81
C PHE A 173 19.16 7.67 -0.55
#